data_14f6b978e90d1b75c4a89fa369a15907
#
_entry.id   14f6b978e90d1b75c4a89fa369a15907
#
_cell.length_a   1.000
_cell.length_b   1.000
_cell.length_c   1.000
_cell.angle_alpha   90.00
_cell.angle_beta   90.00
_cell.angle_gamma   90.00
#
_symmetry.space_group_name_H-M   'P 1'
#
loop_
_entity.id
_entity.type
_entity.pdbx_description
1 polymer ?
#
loop_
_entity_poly.entity_id
_entity_poly.type
_entity_poly.pdbx_seq_one_letter_code
_entity_poly.pdbx_strand_id
1 'polypeptide(L)'
;DLEPGKPEFHPFVGLRQKEWVGRGFMYVHRSVFERLLEVEDVRRYDNCGEPMAELWQSGVFGDRFEHEDMNFCRRTQAAGFPTWVDTNVQVIHWGHWGYGLAIPTEIDPEPVLVAAAA
;
A
#
# COMPACT_ATOMS: atom_id res chain seq x y z
N ASP A 1 8.24 14.35 -13.63
CA ASP A 1 7.40 13.86 -14.75
C ASP A 1 7.72 12.38 -14.96
N LEU A 2 6.80 11.50 -14.50
CA LEU A 2 6.90 10.06 -14.71
C LEU A 2 6.45 9.75 -16.12
N GLU A 3 7.33 9.24 -16.96
CA GLU A 3 6.91 8.69 -18.25
C GLU A 3 6.06 7.43 -18.02
N PRO A 4 4.81 7.40 -18.52
CA PRO A 4 3.98 6.19 -18.37
C PRO A 4 4.58 5.04 -19.16
N GLY A 5 4.94 3.97 -18.48
CA GLY A 5 5.31 2.70 -19.09
C GLY A 5 6.74 2.19 -18.86
N LYS A 6 7.59 2.92 -18.18
CA LYS A 6 8.87 2.37 -17.71
C LYS A 6 8.81 2.09 -16.22
N PRO A 7 9.05 0.85 -15.76
CA PRO A 7 9.28 0.60 -14.35
C PRO A 7 10.53 1.39 -13.94
N GLU A 8 10.36 2.38 -13.05
CA GLU A 8 11.52 3.05 -12.45
C GLU A 8 12.19 2.09 -11.47
N PHE A 9 13.20 1.41 -11.94
CA PHE A 9 14.13 0.69 -11.08
C PHE A 9 15.19 1.66 -10.58
N HIS A 10 14.95 2.22 -9.43
CA HIS A 10 16.01 2.87 -8.68
C HIS A 10 16.66 1.83 -7.77
N PRO A 11 18.01 1.84 -7.63
CA PRO A 11 18.67 1.02 -6.63
C PRO A 11 18.17 1.45 -5.25
N PHE A 12 17.31 0.62 -4.65
CA PHE A 12 16.62 0.97 -3.43
C PHE A 12 17.40 0.51 -2.22
N VAL A 13 17.80 1.44 -1.42
CA VAL A 13 18.08 1.18 -0.01
C VAL A 13 17.26 2.18 0.79
N GLY A 14 16.32 1.69 1.62
CA GLY A 14 15.61 2.49 2.60
C GLY A 14 14.17 2.86 2.25
N LEU A 15 13.68 3.91 2.90
CA LEU A 15 12.30 4.39 2.79
C LEU A 15 12.07 5.19 1.52
N ARG A 16 10.96 4.91 0.83
CA ARG A 16 10.51 5.64 -0.36
C ARG A 16 9.06 6.05 -0.23
N GLN A 17 8.79 7.32 -0.48
CA GLN A 17 7.42 7.82 -0.52
C GLN A 17 6.75 7.35 -1.80
N LYS A 18 5.52 6.85 -1.68
CA LYS A 18 4.68 6.36 -2.77
C LYS A 18 3.28 6.95 -2.67
N GLU A 19 2.62 7.04 -3.82
CA GLU A 19 1.24 7.48 -3.89
C GLU A 19 0.30 6.44 -3.24
N TRP A 20 0.55 5.16 -3.50
CA TRP A 20 -0.17 4.06 -2.89
C TRP A 20 0.69 2.79 -2.81
N VAL A 21 0.31 1.88 -1.93
CA VAL A 21 0.92 0.56 -1.74
C VAL A 21 -0.16 -0.47 -1.46
N GLY A 22 0.10 -1.72 -1.85
CA GLY A 22 -0.75 -2.84 -1.48
C GLY A 22 -0.66 -3.12 0.03
N ARG A 23 -1.75 -3.56 0.64
CA ARG A 23 -1.84 -3.77 2.10
C ARG A 23 -1.44 -5.17 2.58
N GLY A 24 -0.83 -5.99 1.75
CA GLY A 24 -0.41 -7.35 2.13
C GLY A 24 0.47 -7.38 3.39
N PHE A 25 1.29 -6.36 3.58
CA PHE A 25 2.01 -6.09 4.83
C PHE A 25 2.14 -4.57 5.01
N MET A 26 1.30 -3.99 5.86
CA MET A 26 1.25 -2.54 6.09
C MET A 26 1.27 -2.26 7.59
N TYR A 27 2.17 -1.35 8.01
CA TYR A 27 2.15 -0.75 9.32
C TYR A 27 1.45 0.60 9.24
N VAL A 28 0.47 0.83 10.11
CA VAL A 28 -0.24 2.10 10.20
C VAL A 28 -0.21 2.58 11.64
N HIS A 29 0.29 3.78 11.87
CA HIS A 29 0.28 4.36 13.21
C HIS A 29 -1.16 4.70 13.61
N ARG A 30 -1.50 4.49 14.90
CA ARG A 30 -2.85 4.70 15.43
C ARG A 30 -3.42 6.09 15.15
N SER A 31 -2.58 7.13 15.21
CA SER A 31 -3.00 8.51 14.96
C SER A 31 -3.56 8.73 13.54
N VAL A 32 -3.19 7.89 12.57
CA VAL A 32 -3.76 7.95 11.22
C VAL A 32 -5.25 7.62 11.24
N PHE A 33 -5.63 6.57 11.94
CA PHE A 33 -7.04 6.18 12.10
C PHE A 33 -7.83 7.23 12.88
N GLU A 34 -7.26 7.73 13.98
CA GLU A 34 -7.87 8.79 14.79
C GLU A 34 -8.13 10.03 13.94
N ARG A 35 -7.14 10.44 13.13
CA ARG A 35 -7.27 11.60 12.27
C ARG A 35 -8.30 11.41 11.15
N LEU A 36 -8.34 10.24 10.52
CA LEU A 36 -9.36 9.95 9.49
C LEU A 36 -10.77 10.04 10.09
N LEU A 37 -10.97 9.52 11.30
CA LEU A 37 -12.26 9.58 12.00
C LEU A 37 -12.69 11.00 12.42
N GLU A 38 -11.73 11.93 12.53
CA GLU A 38 -11.99 13.34 12.82
C GLU A 38 -12.35 14.16 11.59
N VAL A 39 -11.65 13.92 10.47
CA VAL A 39 -11.74 14.79 9.27
C VAL A 39 -12.69 14.29 8.21
N GLU A 40 -13.16 13.06 8.32
CA GLU A 40 -14.05 12.43 7.35
C GLU A 40 -15.34 11.94 7.99
N ASP A 41 -16.42 12.00 7.23
CA ASP A 41 -17.68 11.33 7.59
C ASP A 41 -17.56 9.83 7.25
N VAL A 42 -16.84 9.11 8.10
CA VAL A 42 -16.61 7.68 7.91
C VAL A 42 -17.87 6.90 8.28
N ARG A 43 -18.36 6.10 7.33
CA ARG A 43 -19.51 5.23 7.57
C ARG A 43 -19.26 4.32 8.78
N ARG A 44 -20.24 4.32 9.68
CA ARG A 44 -20.22 3.48 10.87
C ARG A 44 -21.24 2.36 10.74
N TYR A 45 -20.89 1.21 11.30
CA TYR A 45 -21.80 0.05 11.35
C TYR A 45 -21.59 -0.73 12.64
N ASP A 46 -22.58 -1.54 12.98
CA ASP A 46 -22.50 -2.47 14.08
C ASP A 46 -22.09 -3.85 13.58
N ASN A 47 -21.10 -4.45 14.21
CA ASN A 47 -20.66 -5.80 13.96
C ASN A 47 -20.87 -6.65 15.20
N CYS A 48 -22.08 -7.23 15.31
CA CYS A 48 -22.47 -8.08 16.44
C CYS A 48 -22.33 -7.40 17.83
N GLY A 49 -22.70 -6.11 17.92
CA GLY A 49 -22.60 -5.32 19.14
C GLY A 49 -21.29 -4.51 19.28
N GLU A 50 -20.38 -4.65 18.33
CA GLU A 50 -19.12 -3.88 18.29
C GLU A 50 -19.23 -2.74 17.27
N PRO A 51 -19.11 -1.47 17.70
CA PRO A 51 -19.15 -0.34 16.79
C PRO A 51 -17.89 -0.29 15.92
N MET A 52 -18.08 -0.37 14.62
CA MET A 52 -17.01 -0.38 13.62
C MET A 52 -17.06 0.86 12.73
N ALA A 53 -15.94 1.19 12.11
CA ALA A 53 -15.80 2.23 11.11
C ALA A 53 -15.25 1.65 9.80
N GLU A 54 -15.87 2.00 8.68
CA GLU A 54 -15.46 1.55 7.36
C GLU A 54 -14.28 2.39 6.85
N LEU A 55 -13.10 2.06 7.34
CA LEU A 55 -11.88 2.76 6.96
C LEU A 55 -11.31 2.29 5.60
N TRP A 56 -11.60 1.05 5.22
CA TRP A 56 -11.15 0.42 3.98
C TRP A 56 -12.33 0.32 3.01
N GLN A 57 -12.30 1.16 1.96
CA GLN A 57 -13.39 1.26 1.01
C GLN A 57 -12.88 1.03 -0.41
N SER A 58 -13.62 0.23 -1.19
CA SER A 58 -13.46 0.12 -2.62
C SER A 58 -14.67 0.72 -3.31
N GLY A 59 -14.47 1.35 -4.45
CA GLY A 59 -15.58 1.92 -5.20
C GLY A 59 -15.14 2.92 -6.26
N VAL A 60 -16.12 3.62 -6.83
CA VAL A 60 -15.87 4.70 -7.78
C VAL A 60 -15.75 6.01 -7.02
N PHE A 61 -14.61 6.67 -7.14
CA PHE A 61 -14.30 7.97 -6.56
C PHE A 61 -13.91 8.94 -7.68
N GLY A 62 -14.76 9.93 -7.92
CA GLY A 62 -14.66 10.77 -9.11
C GLY A 62 -14.96 9.94 -10.38
N ASP A 63 -13.99 9.83 -11.26
CA ASP A 63 -14.07 9.10 -12.53
C ASP A 63 -13.29 7.77 -12.54
N ARG A 64 -12.75 7.36 -11.38
CA ARG A 64 -11.86 6.19 -11.25
C ARG A 64 -12.38 5.21 -10.23
N PHE A 65 -12.21 3.93 -10.52
CA PHE A 65 -12.37 2.88 -9.51
C PHE A 65 -11.09 2.79 -8.68
N GLU A 66 -11.24 2.85 -7.37
CA GLU A 66 -10.15 2.66 -6.42
C GLU A 66 -10.40 1.38 -5.60
N HIS A 67 -9.39 0.55 -5.52
CA HIS A 67 -9.34 -0.54 -4.56
C HIS A 67 -9.10 0.01 -3.16
N GLU A 68 -9.40 -0.79 -2.14
CA GLU A 68 -9.39 -0.36 -0.75
C GLU A 68 -8.02 0.15 -0.25
N ASP A 69 -6.93 -0.43 -0.73
CA ASP A 69 -5.57 0.00 -0.39
C ASP A 69 -5.21 1.35 -1.05
N MET A 70 -5.56 1.54 -2.31
CA MET A 70 -5.38 2.81 -3.02
C MET A 70 -6.20 3.92 -2.36
N ASN A 71 -7.49 3.65 -2.11
CA ASN A 71 -8.39 4.59 -1.46
C ASN A 71 -7.89 4.98 -0.07
N PHE A 72 -7.47 4.02 0.73
CA PHE A 72 -6.92 4.28 2.06
C PHE A 72 -5.67 5.16 1.98
N CYS A 73 -4.69 4.83 1.11
CA CYS A 73 -3.48 5.64 0.95
C CYS A 73 -3.79 7.08 0.51
N ARG A 74 -4.72 7.28 -0.43
CA ARG A 74 -5.11 8.61 -0.88
C ARG A 74 -5.74 9.43 0.25
N ARG A 75 -6.64 8.82 1.04
CA ARG A 75 -7.31 9.47 2.16
C ARG A 75 -6.33 9.85 3.27
N THR A 76 -5.41 8.95 3.62
CA THR A 76 -4.38 9.23 4.64
C THR A 76 -3.45 10.34 4.20
N GLN A 77 -3.07 10.40 2.93
CA GLN A 77 -2.27 11.51 2.39
C GLN A 77 -3.03 12.84 2.41
N ALA A 78 -4.31 12.85 2.07
CA ALA A 78 -5.15 14.04 2.20
C ALA A 78 -5.27 14.51 3.67
N ALA A 79 -5.21 13.59 4.63
CA ALA A 79 -5.18 13.88 6.05
C ALA A 79 -3.79 14.28 6.60
N GLY A 80 -2.76 14.32 5.75
CA GLY A 80 -1.41 14.77 6.08
C GLY A 80 -0.41 13.66 6.39
N PHE A 81 -0.73 12.39 6.14
CA PHE A 81 0.16 11.25 6.41
C PHE A 81 0.67 10.63 5.11
N PRO A 82 1.94 10.84 4.75
CA PRO A 82 2.51 10.25 3.55
C PRO A 82 2.63 8.73 3.65
N THR A 83 2.49 8.07 2.52
CA THR A 83 2.69 6.63 2.38
C THR A 83 4.16 6.33 2.06
N TRP A 84 4.76 5.40 2.79
CA TRP A 84 6.15 5.00 2.61
C TRP A 84 6.28 3.51 2.35
N VAL A 85 7.24 3.14 1.52
CA VAL A 85 7.69 1.76 1.33
C VAL A 85 9.08 1.61 1.91
N ASP A 86 9.26 0.65 2.80
CA ASP A 86 10.59 0.24 3.26
C ASP A 86 11.06 -0.95 2.42
N THR A 87 11.98 -0.70 1.53
CA THR A 87 12.53 -1.72 0.63
C THR A 87 13.50 -2.69 1.32
N ASN A 88 13.89 -2.41 2.57
CA ASN A 88 14.68 -3.36 3.36
C ASN A 88 13.81 -4.47 3.95
N VAL A 89 12.49 -4.26 4.04
CA VAL A 89 11.56 -5.28 4.51
C VAL A 89 11.15 -6.17 3.35
N GLN A 90 11.61 -7.40 3.36
CA GLN A 90 11.26 -8.39 2.35
C GLN A 90 10.13 -9.27 2.86
N VAL A 91 9.08 -9.41 2.05
CA VAL A 91 7.96 -10.29 2.32
C VAL A 91 7.77 -11.27 1.17
N ILE A 92 7.32 -12.48 1.48
CA ILE A 92 7.01 -13.51 0.48
C ILE A 92 5.50 -13.69 0.47
N HIS A 93 4.92 -13.54 -0.71
CA HIS A 93 3.52 -13.87 -0.95
C HIS A 93 3.41 -15.36 -1.30
N TRP A 94 2.70 -16.12 -0.47
CA TRP A 94 2.46 -17.54 -0.70
C TRP A 94 1.10 -17.75 -1.37
N GLY A 95 1.12 -18.43 -2.54
CA GLY A 95 -0.04 -18.96 -3.24
C GLY A 95 0.24 -20.41 -3.62
N HIS A 96 -0.07 -20.84 -4.85
CA HIS A 96 0.42 -22.11 -5.39
C HIS A 96 1.95 -22.14 -5.47
N TRP A 97 2.55 -20.95 -5.55
CA TRP A 97 3.99 -20.69 -5.56
C TRP A 97 4.31 -19.59 -4.55
N GLY A 98 5.55 -19.55 -4.08
CA GLY A 98 6.04 -18.40 -3.32
C GLY A 98 6.53 -17.31 -4.28
N TYR A 99 6.03 -16.09 -4.09
CA TYR A 99 6.45 -14.91 -4.84
C TYR A 99 7.18 -13.96 -3.89
N GLY A 100 8.38 -13.56 -4.28
CA GLY A 100 9.16 -12.58 -3.54
C GLY A 100 9.82 -11.59 -4.50
N LEU A 101 10.13 -10.42 -4.01
CA LEU A 101 10.96 -9.46 -4.72
C LEU A 101 12.42 -9.71 -4.33
N ALA A 102 13.25 -10.16 -5.27
CA ALA A 102 14.68 -10.12 -5.11
C ALA A 102 15.16 -8.69 -5.38
N ILE A 103 15.75 -8.05 -4.37
CA ILE A 103 16.43 -6.76 -4.58
C ILE A 103 17.83 -7.09 -5.09
N PRO A 104 18.19 -6.75 -6.34
CA PRO A 104 19.53 -7.00 -6.85
C PRO A 104 20.56 -6.25 -6.01
N THR A 105 21.65 -6.90 -5.63
CA THR A 105 22.77 -6.26 -4.94
C THR A 105 23.68 -5.49 -5.89
N GLU A 106 23.55 -5.74 -7.20
CA GLU A 106 24.16 -4.97 -8.29
C GLU A 106 23.06 -4.40 -9.18
N ILE A 107 23.33 -3.31 -9.85
CA ILE A 107 22.39 -2.60 -10.74
C ILE A 107 22.13 -3.51 -11.95
N ASP A 108 21.18 -4.41 -11.81
CA ASP A 108 20.63 -5.16 -12.94
C ASP A 108 19.38 -4.40 -13.41
N PRO A 109 19.29 -3.99 -14.67
CA PRO A 109 18.20 -3.17 -15.17
C PRO A 109 16.85 -3.90 -15.27
N GLU A 110 16.80 -5.20 -15.01
CA GLU A 110 15.56 -5.95 -15.07
C GLU A 110 15.15 -6.57 -13.72
N PRO A 111 13.88 -6.41 -13.32
CA PRO A 111 13.38 -7.04 -12.09
C PRO A 111 13.27 -8.56 -12.31
N VAL A 112 13.96 -9.29 -11.50
CA VAL A 112 13.77 -10.75 -11.44
C VAL A 112 12.68 -11.05 -10.41
N LEU A 113 11.48 -11.39 -10.88
CA LEU A 113 10.51 -12.12 -10.06
C LEU A 113 11.04 -13.53 -9.85
N VAL A 114 11.59 -13.80 -8.68
CA VAL A 114 12.01 -15.14 -8.33
C VAL A 114 10.82 -15.86 -7.70
N ALA A 115 10.27 -16.85 -8.41
CA ALA A 115 9.40 -17.82 -7.78
C ALA A 115 10.28 -18.64 -6.81
N ALA A 116 10.11 -18.45 -5.51
CA ALA A 116 10.77 -19.33 -4.54
C ALA A 116 10.15 -20.71 -4.67
N ALA A 117 10.94 -21.68 -5.09
CA ALA A 117 10.53 -23.09 -5.08
C ALA A 117 10.24 -23.51 -3.63
N ALA A 118 9.07 -24.10 -3.45
CA ALA A 118 8.67 -24.70 -2.18
C ALA A 118 9.59 -25.86 -1.82
#